data_6b7ab9b68f3a1e4343cb650cff21556f
#
_entry.id   6b7ab9b68f3a1e4343cb650cff21556f
#
_cell.length_a   1.000
_cell.length_b   1.000
_cell.length_c   1.000
_cell.angle_alpha   90.00
_cell.angle_beta   90.00
_cell.angle_gamma   90.00
#
_symmetry.space_group_name_H-M   'P 1'
#
loop_
_entity.id
_entity.type
_entity.pdbx_description
1 polymer ?
#
loop_
_entity_poly.entity_id
_entity_poly.type
_entity_poly.pdbx_seq_one_letter_code
_entity_poly.pdbx_strand_id
1 'polypeptide(L)'
;MLNNIKLTLEYDGTNYYGWQKQKGFKTIQGEIEEAIELVTKEHCEVIGSSRTDAGVHARGFVANFKTNSKVPPNKFREALNVKLPNDIVITKSEQVDEEFHARYYAKGKTYEYYILNSDVPSALMRNQMYHYKYDLDVEAMKIAAKQFIGTHDFAAFKTQGSSVKGTIRTIFDVKVEKEKNIITWRELKAQLLE
;
A
#
# COMPACT_ATOMS: atom_id res chain seq x y z
N MET A 1 -14.40 -21.18 17.16
CA MET A 1 -13.96 -19.92 17.85
C MET A 1 -13.48 -18.99 16.75
N LEU A 2 -13.99 -17.79 16.70
CA LEU A 2 -13.64 -16.80 15.66
C LEU A 2 -12.20 -16.31 15.88
N ASN A 3 -11.35 -16.53 14.89
CA ASN A 3 -9.95 -16.09 14.92
C ASN A 3 -9.79 -14.81 14.08
N ASN A 4 -9.11 -13.81 14.59
CA ASN A 4 -8.72 -12.64 13.83
C ASN A 4 -7.28 -12.81 13.32
N ILE A 5 -7.13 -12.88 12.00
CA ILE A 5 -5.85 -13.17 11.34
C ILE A 5 -5.33 -11.89 10.70
N LYS A 6 -4.16 -11.47 11.16
CA LYS A 6 -3.41 -10.37 10.54
C LYS A 6 -2.51 -10.91 9.46
N LEU A 7 -2.55 -10.28 8.31
CA LEU A 7 -1.67 -10.52 7.17
C LEU A 7 -0.74 -9.32 6.99
N THR A 8 0.53 -9.62 6.73
CA THR A 8 1.46 -8.65 6.11
C THR A 8 1.73 -9.13 4.71
N LEU A 9 1.64 -8.22 3.74
CA LEU A 9 1.74 -8.59 2.33
C LEU A 9 2.43 -7.51 1.50
N GLU A 10 2.86 -7.90 0.32
CA GLU A 10 3.32 -7.00 -0.72
C GLU A 10 2.60 -7.32 -2.03
N TYR A 11 2.49 -6.34 -2.92
CA TYR A 11 1.89 -6.55 -4.23
C TYR A 11 2.40 -5.58 -5.28
N ASP A 12 2.45 -6.06 -6.51
CA ASP A 12 2.58 -5.25 -7.71
C ASP A 12 1.18 -4.85 -8.18
N GLY A 13 0.84 -3.56 -8.04
CA GLY A 13 -0.49 -3.03 -8.35
C GLY A 13 -0.75 -2.79 -9.84
N THR A 14 0.21 -3.03 -10.73
CA THR A 14 0.15 -2.68 -12.16
C THR A 14 -1.14 -3.15 -12.83
N ASN A 15 -1.59 -4.37 -12.52
CA ASN A 15 -2.74 -5.01 -13.17
C ASN A 15 -4.04 -4.87 -12.37
N TYR A 16 -4.09 -4.00 -11.36
CA TYR A 16 -5.21 -3.88 -10.42
C TYR A 16 -5.80 -2.47 -10.40
N TYR A 17 -7.10 -2.40 -10.21
CA TYR A 17 -7.84 -1.16 -9.95
C TYR A 17 -7.75 -0.71 -8.48
N GLY A 18 -6.56 -0.84 -7.90
CA GLY A 18 -6.24 -0.50 -6.53
C GLY A 18 -6.61 -1.59 -5.52
N TRP A 19 -6.64 -1.18 -4.25
CA TRP A 19 -6.94 -2.09 -3.15
C TRP A 19 -8.40 -2.48 -3.09
N GLN A 20 -9.29 -1.48 -3.01
CA GLN A 20 -10.69 -1.64 -2.63
C GLN A 20 -11.49 -2.46 -3.65
N LYS A 21 -12.18 -3.52 -3.18
CA LYS A 21 -13.09 -4.33 -3.99
C LYS A 21 -14.16 -3.47 -4.66
N GLN A 22 -14.31 -3.64 -5.96
CA GLN A 22 -15.26 -2.94 -6.81
C GLN A 22 -15.86 -3.93 -7.80
N LYS A 23 -17.18 -3.79 -8.05
CA LYS A 23 -17.90 -4.67 -8.98
C LYS A 23 -17.35 -4.50 -10.40
N GLY A 24 -16.95 -5.60 -11.01
CA GLY A 24 -16.46 -5.62 -12.40
C GLY A 24 -14.97 -5.25 -12.57
N PHE A 25 -14.23 -5.03 -11.47
CA PHE A 25 -12.82 -4.69 -11.54
C PHE A 25 -11.98 -5.69 -10.74
N LYS A 26 -10.80 -6.01 -11.28
CA LYS A 26 -9.79 -6.80 -10.59
C LYS A 26 -9.09 -5.93 -9.54
N THR A 27 -9.14 -6.32 -8.26
CA THR A 27 -8.63 -5.54 -7.13
C THR A 27 -7.84 -6.42 -6.18
N ILE A 28 -6.87 -5.85 -5.44
CA ILE A 28 -6.05 -6.61 -4.50
C ILE A 28 -6.90 -7.27 -3.40
N GLN A 29 -7.85 -6.53 -2.82
CA GLN A 29 -8.77 -7.05 -1.80
C GLN A 29 -9.60 -8.22 -2.35
N GLY A 30 -10.11 -8.11 -3.58
CA GLY A 30 -10.91 -9.16 -4.20
C GLY A 30 -10.15 -10.48 -4.35
N GLU A 31 -8.92 -10.43 -4.87
CA GLU A 31 -8.07 -11.61 -5.02
C GLU A 31 -7.74 -12.29 -3.68
N ILE A 32 -7.49 -11.47 -2.63
CA ILE A 32 -7.20 -12.01 -1.29
C ILE A 32 -8.45 -12.68 -0.70
N GLU A 33 -9.63 -12.05 -0.82
CA GLU A 33 -10.89 -12.61 -0.33
C GLU A 33 -11.23 -13.93 -1.04
N GLU A 34 -11.02 -14.00 -2.36
CA GLU A 34 -11.21 -15.22 -3.14
C GLU A 34 -10.22 -16.34 -2.68
N ALA A 35 -8.95 -15.99 -2.48
CA ALA A 35 -7.96 -16.94 -1.97
C ALA A 35 -8.32 -17.45 -0.58
N ILE A 36 -8.82 -16.58 0.32
CA ILE A 36 -9.28 -16.97 1.65
C ILE A 36 -10.48 -17.94 1.55
N GLU A 37 -11.45 -17.65 0.70
CA GLU A 37 -12.62 -18.50 0.49
C GLU A 37 -12.22 -19.89 -0.05
N LEU A 38 -11.26 -19.94 -0.96
CA LEU A 38 -10.72 -21.23 -1.47
C LEU A 38 -10.04 -22.05 -0.38
N VAL A 39 -9.36 -21.40 0.58
CA VAL A 39 -8.64 -22.06 1.67
C VAL A 39 -9.56 -22.45 2.83
N THR A 40 -10.46 -21.58 3.23
CA THR A 40 -11.27 -21.71 4.45
C THR A 40 -12.67 -22.28 4.19
N LYS A 41 -13.18 -22.16 2.98
CA LYS A 41 -14.59 -22.37 2.57
C LYS A 41 -15.56 -21.39 3.25
N GLU A 42 -15.04 -20.27 3.72
CA GLU A 42 -15.82 -19.19 4.34
C GLU A 42 -15.63 -17.91 3.52
N HIS A 43 -16.71 -17.16 3.34
CA HIS A 43 -16.64 -15.82 2.80
C HIS A 43 -16.21 -14.85 3.91
N CYS A 44 -15.00 -14.33 3.84
CA CYS A 44 -14.41 -13.43 4.84
C CYS A 44 -14.12 -12.07 4.21
N GLU A 45 -14.60 -11.01 4.85
CA GLU A 45 -14.24 -9.64 4.47
C GLU A 45 -12.83 -9.33 4.95
N VAL A 46 -11.99 -8.77 4.05
CA VAL A 46 -10.61 -8.36 4.35
C VAL A 46 -10.54 -6.86 4.60
N ILE A 47 -10.07 -6.48 5.78
CA ILE A 47 -9.90 -5.10 6.19
C ILE A 47 -8.44 -4.70 5.94
N GLY A 48 -8.20 -3.79 5.00
CA GLY A 48 -6.87 -3.22 4.74
C GLY A 48 -6.56 -2.00 5.60
N SER A 49 -5.28 -1.80 5.91
CA SER A 49 -4.80 -0.64 6.66
C SER A 49 -5.04 0.69 5.93
N SER A 50 -5.19 0.64 4.63
CA SER A 50 -5.50 1.80 3.78
C SER A 50 -6.09 1.39 2.45
N ARG A 51 -6.44 2.39 1.63
CA ARG A 51 -6.68 2.19 0.20
C ARG A 51 -5.44 2.60 -0.58
N THR A 52 -5.19 1.94 -1.70
CA THR A 52 -4.26 2.36 -2.74
C THR A 52 -5.03 2.54 -4.03
N ASP A 53 -4.63 3.50 -4.84
CA ASP A 53 -5.23 3.75 -6.15
C ASP A 53 -4.78 2.72 -7.19
N ALA A 54 -5.40 2.74 -8.37
CA ALA A 54 -5.05 1.85 -9.47
C ALA A 54 -3.57 1.96 -9.83
N GLY A 55 -2.91 0.82 -10.03
CA GLY A 55 -1.49 0.75 -10.40
C GLY A 55 -0.50 0.95 -9.24
N VAL A 56 -0.94 1.33 -8.04
CA VAL A 56 -0.05 1.56 -6.90
C VAL A 56 0.39 0.24 -6.29
N HIS A 57 1.70 0.09 -6.12
CA HIS A 57 2.32 -1.05 -5.43
C HIS A 57 2.29 -0.86 -3.91
N ALA A 58 2.49 -1.93 -3.15
CA ALA A 58 2.73 -1.83 -1.71
C ALA A 58 3.76 -2.84 -1.23
N ARG A 59 4.50 -2.45 -0.19
CA ARG A 59 5.44 -3.32 0.53
C ARG A 59 5.12 -3.23 2.02
N GLY A 60 4.92 -4.39 2.67
CA GLY A 60 4.58 -4.42 4.09
C GLY A 60 3.16 -3.92 4.40
N PHE A 61 2.24 -4.04 3.44
CA PHE A 61 0.84 -3.69 3.65
C PHE A 61 0.20 -4.60 4.68
N VAL A 62 -0.60 -4.04 5.60
CA VAL A 62 -1.25 -4.80 6.66
C VAL A 62 -2.75 -4.92 6.38
N ALA A 63 -3.27 -6.14 6.49
CA ALA A 63 -4.70 -6.42 6.44
C ALA A 63 -5.08 -7.39 7.56
N ASN A 64 -6.37 -7.51 7.86
CA ASN A 64 -6.88 -8.56 8.74
C ASN A 64 -8.24 -9.07 8.25
N PHE A 65 -8.56 -10.30 8.63
CA PHE A 65 -9.86 -10.92 8.42
C PHE A 65 -10.22 -11.84 9.59
N LYS A 66 -11.51 -12.12 9.76
CA LYS A 66 -12.01 -13.02 10.79
C LYS A 66 -12.51 -14.32 10.18
N THR A 67 -12.18 -15.47 10.80
CA THR A 67 -12.56 -16.81 10.31
C THR A 67 -12.75 -17.82 11.45
N ASN A 68 -13.62 -18.81 11.25
CA ASN A 68 -13.75 -19.98 12.12
C ASN A 68 -12.94 -21.18 11.62
N SER A 69 -12.17 -21.01 10.56
CA SER A 69 -11.35 -22.07 9.98
C SER A 69 -10.38 -22.66 10.97
N LYS A 70 -10.13 -23.98 10.84
CA LYS A 70 -9.15 -24.72 11.64
C LYS A 70 -7.70 -24.59 11.13
N VAL A 71 -7.47 -23.82 10.06
CA VAL A 71 -6.13 -23.56 9.55
C VAL A 71 -5.34 -22.82 10.63
N PRO A 72 -4.14 -23.31 11.03
CA PRO A 72 -3.32 -22.62 12.01
C PRO A 72 -2.97 -21.19 11.53
N PRO A 73 -3.05 -20.18 12.41
CA PRO A 73 -2.87 -18.76 12.02
C PRO A 73 -1.58 -18.48 11.24
N ASN A 74 -0.47 -19.12 11.62
CA ASN A 74 0.83 -18.98 10.96
C ASN A 74 0.93 -19.72 9.62
N LYS A 75 -0.06 -20.58 9.28
CA LYS A 75 -0.10 -21.35 8.03
C LYS A 75 -0.92 -20.68 6.92
N PHE A 76 -1.66 -19.62 7.25
CA PHE A 76 -2.35 -18.85 6.20
C PHE A 76 -1.39 -18.27 5.16
N ARG A 77 -0.18 -17.88 5.54
CA ARG A 77 0.84 -17.39 4.59
C ARG A 77 1.07 -18.42 3.47
N GLU A 78 1.41 -19.65 3.81
CA GLU A 78 1.67 -20.70 2.83
C GLU A 78 0.41 -21.08 2.05
N ALA A 79 -0.71 -21.22 2.75
CA ALA A 79 -1.96 -21.64 2.13
C ALA A 79 -2.51 -20.62 1.13
N LEU A 80 -2.42 -19.32 1.44
CA LEU A 80 -2.88 -18.25 0.57
C LEU A 80 -1.95 -18.06 -0.62
N ASN A 81 -0.63 -18.10 -0.43
CA ASN A 81 0.33 -17.93 -1.52
C ASN A 81 0.25 -19.02 -2.61
N VAL A 82 -0.31 -20.19 -2.30
CA VAL A 82 -0.60 -21.23 -3.31
C VAL A 82 -1.81 -20.89 -4.18
N LYS A 83 -2.68 -20.00 -3.70
CA LYS A 83 -3.94 -19.60 -4.37
C LYS A 83 -3.88 -18.23 -5.02
N LEU A 84 -3.04 -17.34 -4.48
CA LEU A 84 -2.85 -15.99 -4.98
C LEU A 84 -2.06 -15.96 -6.29
N PRO A 85 -2.32 -14.98 -7.16
CA PRO A 85 -1.46 -14.72 -8.31
C PRO A 85 -0.07 -14.24 -7.87
N ASN A 86 0.93 -14.40 -8.73
CA ASN A 86 2.33 -14.12 -8.39
C ASN A 86 2.65 -12.66 -8.06
N ASP A 87 1.75 -11.74 -8.39
CA ASP A 87 1.87 -10.31 -8.14
C ASP A 87 1.27 -9.88 -6.78
N ILE A 88 0.77 -10.85 -5.95
CA ILE A 88 0.35 -10.63 -4.56
C ILE A 88 0.98 -11.71 -3.68
N VAL A 89 1.75 -11.29 -2.67
CA VAL A 89 2.46 -12.22 -1.78
C VAL A 89 2.18 -11.90 -0.32
N ILE A 90 1.68 -12.88 0.43
CA ILE A 90 1.60 -12.81 1.88
C ILE A 90 2.96 -13.13 2.47
N THR A 91 3.59 -12.17 3.13
CA THR A 91 4.91 -12.32 3.74
C THR A 91 4.84 -12.84 5.18
N LYS A 92 3.74 -12.54 5.88
CA LYS A 92 3.50 -13.02 7.26
C LYS A 92 2.01 -13.20 7.52
N SER A 93 1.65 -14.21 8.31
CA SER A 93 0.32 -14.38 8.89
C SER A 93 0.44 -14.71 10.37
N GLU A 94 -0.38 -14.09 11.20
CA GLU A 94 -0.39 -14.27 12.66
C GLU A 94 -1.78 -14.03 13.23
N GLN A 95 -2.09 -14.70 14.36
CA GLN A 95 -3.28 -14.39 15.12
C GLN A 95 -3.08 -13.10 15.90
N VAL A 96 -4.12 -12.29 15.97
CA VAL A 96 -4.15 -11.04 16.72
C VAL A 96 -5.41 -10.99 17.59
N ASP A 97 -5.48 -10.01 18.48
CA ASP A 97 -6.64 -9.79 19.33
C ASP A 97 -7.91 -9.61 18.49
N GLU A 98 -9.05 -10.04 19.04
CA GLU A 98 -10.33 -9.98 18.34
C GLU A 98 -10.68 -8.56 17.89
N GLU A 99 -10.28 -7.55 18.65
CA GLU A 99 -10.55 -6.13 18.41
C GLU A 99 -9.56 -5.48 17.44
N PHE A 100 -8.49 -6.18 17.05
CA PHE A 100 -7.52 -5.64 16.11
C PHE A 100 -8.22 -5.30 14.78
N HIS A 101 -7.98 -4.08 14.31
CA HIS A 101 -8.51 -3.56 13.05
C HIS A 101 -7.37 -2.87 12.29
N ALA A 102 -6.98 -3.43 11.14
CA ALA A 102 -5.80 -3.00 10.40
C ALA A 102 -5.78 -1.49 10.10
N ARG A 103 -6.94 -0.89 9.81
CA ARG A 103 -7.06 0.55 9.54
C ARG A 103 -6.88 1.41 10.79
N TYR A 104 -7.54 1.06 11.89
CA TYR A 104 -7.54 1.88 13.10
C TYR A 104 -6.27 1.74 13.93
N TYR A 105 -5.58 0.61 13.81
CA TYR A 105 -4.31 0.37 14.51
C TYR A 105 -3.08 0.83 13.71
N ALA A 106 -3.26 1.28 12.47
CA ALA A 106 -2.15 1.82 11.68
C ALA A 106 -1.71 3.17 12.27
N LYS A 107 -0.41 3.30 12.56
CA LYS A 107 0.19 4.51 13.16
C LYS A 107 0.66 5.51 12.10
N GLY A 108 1.05 5.03 10.95
CA GLY A 108 1.56 5.84 9.86
C GLY A 108 1.73 5.06 8.58
N LYS A 109 2.04 5.76 7.50
CA LYS A 109 2.34 5.21 6.17
C LYS A 109 3.57 5.88 5.60
N THR A 110 4.38 5.08 4.92
CA THR A 110 5.48 5.60 4.10
C THR A 110 5.08 5.51 2.64
N TYR A 111 5.23 6.60 1.91
CA TYR A 111 5.09 6.65 0.47
C TYR A 111 6.47 6.80 -0.15
N GLU A 112 6.73 6.04 -1.20
CA GLU A 112 7.98 6.12 -1.96
C GLU A 112 7.66 6.33 -3.43
N TYR A 113 8.28 7.35 -4.04
CA TYR A 113 8.22 7.62 -5.46
C TYR A 113 9.63 7.48 -6.03
N TYR A 114 9.74 6.68 -7.07
CA TYR A 114 11.00 6.45 -7.76
C TYR A 114 11.01 7.13 -9.11
N ILE A 115 12.04 7.94 -9.37
CA ILE A 115 12.25 8.62 -10.62
C ILE A 115 13.54 8.10 -11.24
N LEU A 116 13.42 7.51 -12.42
CA LEU A 116 14.57 7.17 -13.26
C LEU A 116 14.97 8.43 -14.04
N ASN A 117 16.01 9.12 -13.57
CA ASN A 117 16.52 10.34 -14.19
C ASN A 117 17.68 9.99 -15.14
N SER A 118 17.37 9.68 -16.38
CA SER A 118 18.31 9.22 -17.40
C SER A 118 17.80 9.52 -18.80
N ASP A 119 18.69 9.59 -19.78
CA ASP A 119 18.36 9.88 -21.18
C ASP A 119 17.44 8.84 -21.82
N VAL A 120 17.53 7.57 -21.35
CA VAL A 120 16.75 6.46 -21.87
C VAL A 120 15.90 5.81 -20.78
N PRO A 121 14.67 5.34 -21.12
CA PRO A 121 13.82 4.64 -20.18
C PRO A 121 14.33 3.21 -19.89
N SER A 122 13.81 2.59 -18.82
CA SER A 122 14.06 1.19 -18.51
C SER A 122 12.83 0.35 -18.81
N ALA A 123 12.97 -0.66 -19.67
CA ALA A 123 11.88 -1.62 -19.91
C ALA A 123 11.57 -2.48 -18.68
N LEU A 124 12.59 -2.79 -17.85
CA LEU A 124 12.42 -3.62 -16.66
C LEU A 124 11.77 -2.86 -15.50
N MET A 125 12.03 -1.55 -15.39
CA MET A 125 11.55 -0.74 -14.27
C MET A 125 10.34 0.14 -14.64
N ARG A 126 9.79 -0.01 -15.84
CA ARG A 126 8.73 0.85 -16.41
C ARG A 126 7.48 0.99 -15.54
N ASN A 127 7.14 -0.05 -14.76
CA ASN A 127 5.97 -0.04 -13.90
C ASN A 127 6.28 0.40 -12.46
N GLN A 128 7.56 0.56 -12.11
CA GLN A 128 8.01 0.85 -10.74
C GLN A 128 8.61 2.24 -10.61
N MET A 129 9.01 2.87 -11.74
CA MET A 129 9.68 4.17 -11.73
C MET A 129 9.10 5.08 -12.80
N TYR A 130 8.97 6.35 -12.47
CA TYR A 130 8.68 7.40 -13.44
C TYR A 130 9.96 7.79 -14.16
N HIS A 131 9.98 7.64 -15.49
CA HIS A 131 11.12 8.07 -16.30
C HIS A 131 11.06 9.57 -16.60
N TYR A 132 12.15 10.29 -16.28
CA TYR A 132 12.30 11.71 -16.59
C TYR A 132 13.69 11.95 -17.18
N LYS A 133 13.74 12.41 -18.46
CA LYS A 133 14.99 12.50 -19.23
C LYS A 133 15.82 13.75 -18.97
N TYR A 134 15.19 14.83 -18.48
CA TYR A 134 15.92 16.07 -18.25
C TYR A 134 16.56 16.08 -16.87
N ASP A 135 17.68 16.79 -16.72
CA ASP A 135 18.35 16.92 -15.41
C ASP A 135 17.40 17.50 -14.35
N LEU A 136 17.43 16.91 -13.18
CA LEU A 136 16.70 17.37 -12.00
C LEU A 136 17.69 17.93 -10.97
N ASP A 137 17.41 19.12 -10.47
CA ASP A 137 18.13 19.73 -9.36
C ASP A 137 17.69 19.06 -8.04
N VAL A 138 18.44 18.04 -7.65
CA VAL A 138 18.15 17.25 -6.44
C VAL A 138 18.29 18.08 -5.17
N GLU A 139 19.19 19.06 -5.14
CA GLU A 139 19.34 19.93 -3.96
C GLU A 139 18.14 20.86 -3.81
N ALA A 140 17.64 21.44 -4.90
CA ALA A 140 16.40 22.19 -4.89
C ALA A 140 15.22 21.31 -4.46
N MET A 141 15.14 20.06 -4.93
CA MET A 141 14.12 19.08 -4.49
C MET A 141 14.20 18.81 -2.98
N LYS A 142 15.41 18.64 -2.41
CA LYS A 142 15.60 18.45 -0.97
C LYS A 142 15.14 19.66 -0.14
N ILE A 143 15.43 20.87 -0.63
CA ILE A 143 15.00 22.11 0.04
C ILE A 143 13.47 22.21 0.02
N ALA A 144 12.85 22.00 -1.16
CA ALA A 144 11.40 22.02 -1.30
C ALA A 144 10.70 20.95 -0.45
N ALA A 145 11.28 19.74 -0.39
CA ALA A 145 10.74 18.63 0.39
C ALA A 145 10.56 18.96 1.88
N LYS A 146 11.48 19.73 2.46
CA LYS A 146 11.42 20.14 3.87
C LYS A 146 10.16 21.00 4.18
N GLN A 147 9.61 21.69 3.20
CA GLN A 147 8.42 22.52 3.38
C GLN A 147 7.15 21.68 3.64
N PHE A 148 7.17 20.39 3.33
CA PHE A 148 6.05 19.48 3.58
C PHE A 148 6.03 18.93 5.00
N ILE A 149 7.16 19.02 5.74
CA ILE A 149 7.24 18.49 7.11
C ILE A 149 6.41 19.33 8.06
N GLY A 150 5.61 18.67 8.90
CA GLY A 150 4.71 19.32 9.85
C GLY A 150 3.25 19.08 9.52
N THR A 151 2.38 19.87 10.12
CA THR A 151 0.92 19.81 9.92
C THR A 151 0.50 20.95 9.01
N HIS A 152 0.00 20.62 7.82
CA HIS A 152 -0.37 21.59 6.79
C HIS A 152 -1.73 21.27 6.20
N ASP A 153 -2.37 22.28 5.63
CA ASP A 153 -3.56 22.10 4.79
C ASP A 153 -3.13 21.80 3.34
N PHE A 154 -3.38 20.59 2.90
CA PHE A 154 -3.06 20.10 1.55
C PHE A 154 -4.24 20.27 0.57
N ALA A 155 -5.15 21.21 0.80
CA ALA A 155 -6.30 21.46 -0.07
C ALA A 155 -5.89 21.68 -1.53
N ALA A 156 -4.75 22.37 -1.78
CA ALA A 156 -4.22 22.62 -3.12
C ALA A 156 -3.83 21.33 -3.88
N PHE A 157 -3.58 20.25 -3.17
CA PHE A 157 -3.21 18.94 -3.74
C PHE A 157 -4.40 17.97 -3.83
N LYS A 158 -5.60 18.42 -3.44
CA LYS A 158 -6.82 17.60 -3.48
C LYS A 158 -7.30 17.44 -4.91
N THR A 159 -7.51 16.19 -5.32
CA THR A 159 -8.14 15.89 -6.62
C THR A 159 -9.58 16.38 -6.63
N GLN A 160 -9.98 17.03 -7.72
CA GLN A 160 -11.35 17.50 -7.93
C GLN A 160 -12.32 16.31 -7.88
N GLY A 161 -13.42 16.43 -7.11
CA GLY A 161 -14.38 15.35 -6.92
C GLY A 161 -14.01 14.33 -5.82
N SER A 162 -12.91 14.52 -5.10
CA SER A 162 -12.55 13.68 -3.96
C SER A 162 -13.57 13.80 -2.81
N SER A 163 -14.01 12.66 -2.27
CA SER A 163 -14.93 12.58 -1.11
C SER A 163 -14.25 12.82 0.24
N VAL A 164 -12.95 13.11 0.26
CA VAL A 164 -12.19 13.34 1.49
C VAL A 164 -12.68 14.58 2.20
N LYS A 165 -13.12 14.44 3.46
CA LYS A 165 -13.72 15.52 4.26
C LYS A 165 -12.72 16.53 4.80
N GLY A 166 -11.48 16.11 5.10
CA GLY A 166 -10.43 16.97 5.64
C GLY A 166 -9.19 16.97 4.75
N THR A 167 -8.50 18.12 4.67
CA THR A 167 -7.27 18.30 3.87
C THR A 167 -6.03 18.52 4.73
N ILE A 168 -6.20 18.67 6.04
CA ILE A 168 -5.08 18.81 6.98
C ILE A 168 -4.40 17.45 7.15
N ARG A 169 -3.09 17.43 6.97
CA ARG A 169 -2.25 16.22 7.13
C ARG A 169 -0.98 16.56 7.90
N THR A 170 -0.50 15.59 8.68
CA THR A 170 0.79 15.68 9.35
C THR A 170 1.78 14.77 8.64
N ILE A 171 2.86 15.36 8.16
CA ILE A 171 4.01 14.68 7.58
C ILE A 171 5.14 14.72 8.60
N PHE A 172 5.63 13.55 9.00
CA PHE A 172 6.67 13.45 10.02
C PHE A 172 8.07 13.61 9.44
N ASP A 173 8.28 13.12 8.22
CA ASP A 173 9.58 13.16 7.57
C ASP A 173 9.42 13.09 6.06
N VAL A 174 10.28 13.80 5.33
CA VAL A 174 10.44 13.69 3.89
C VAL A 174 11.91 13.64 3.54
N LYS A 175 12.30 12.64 2.75
CA LYS A 175 13.66 12.48 2.26
C LYS A 175 13.69 12.42 0.74
N VAL A 176 14.66 13.10 0.15
CA VAL A 176 14.98 13.00 -1.28
C VAL A 176 16.43 12.53 -1.40
N GLU A 177 16.62 11.39 -2.02
CA GLU A 177 17.94 10.77 -2.17
C GLU A 177 18.17 10.46 -3.66
N LYS A 178 19.42 10.63 -4.12
CA LYS A 178 19.82 10.22 -5.47
C LYS A 178 20.91 9.19 -5.37
N GLU A 179 20.67 8.03 -5.95
CA GLU A 179 21.68 7.01 -6.14
C GLU A 179 21.81 6.71 -7.64
N LYS A 180 22.97 7.02 -8.21
CA LYS A 180 23.22 6.96 -9.66
C LYS A 180 22.20 7.81 -10.41
N ASN A 181 21.35 7.15 -11.21
CA ASN A 181 20.28 7.76 -12.00
C ASN A 181 18.87 7.55 -11.40
N ILE A 182 18.77 7.07 -10.15
CA ILE A 182 17.51 6.90 -9.46
C ILE A 182 17.38 7.96 -8.37
N ILE A 183 16.28 8.71 -8.41
CA ILE A 183 15.90 9.65 -7.37
C ILE A 183 14.72 9.03 -6.63
N THR A 184 14.84 8.93 -5.30
CA THR A 184 13.81 8.44 -4.42
C THR A 184 13.26 9.58 -3.58
N TRP A 185 11.94 9.80 -3.67
CA TRP A 185 11.19 10.63 -2.72
C TRP A 185 10.52 9.70 -1.73
N ARG A 186 10.84 9.86 -0.44
CA ARG A 186 10.21 9.08 0.63
C ARG A 186 9.53 10.02 1.61
N GLU A 187 8.27 9.76 1.90
CA GLU A 187 7.45 10.58 2.78
C GLU A 187 6.76 9.70 3.83
N LEU A 188 6.92 10.05 5.12
CA LEU A 188 6.26 9.40 6.24
C LEU A 188 5.11 10.26 6.76
N LYS A 189 3.87 9.79 6.60
CA LYS A 189 2.64 10.45 7.05
C LYS A 189 2.05 9.80 8.30
N ALA A 190 1.41 10.61 9.15
CA ALA A 190 0.49 10.10 10.14
C ALA A 190 -0.70 9.38 9.49
N GLN A 191 -1.16 8.29 10.09
CA GLN A 191 -2.46 7.72 9.75
C GLN A 191 -3.54 8.60 10.37
N LEU A 192 -4.39 9.20 9.53
CA LEU A 192 -5.63 9.79 10.01
C LEU A 192 -6.66 8.69 10.19
N LEU A 193 -7.22 8.61 11.39
CA LEU A 193 -8.45 7.87 11.64
C LEU A 193 -9.59 8.72 11.07
N GLU A 194 -10.15 8.30 9.93
CA GLU A 194 -11.39 8.88 9.37
C GLU A 194 -12.59 8.16 9.95
#